data_1647a301224a4b70e7804d463e915526
#
_entry.id   1647a301224a4b70e7804d463e915526
#
_cell.length_a   1.000
_cell.length_b   1.000
_cell.length_c   1.000
_cell.angle_alpha   90.00
_cell.angle_beta   90.00
_cell.angle_gamma   90.00
#
_symmetry.space_group_name_H-M   'P 1'
#
loop_
_entity.id
_entity.type
_entity.pdbx_description
1 polymer ?
#
loop_
_entity_poly.entity_id
_entity_poly.type
_entity_poly.pdbx_seq_one_letter_code
_entity_poly.pdbx_strand_id
1 'polypeptide(L)'
;LVLLPLEMFTGFLQSTAGWFTGFLGGIGGVVYRSPLRTLLGYGLAPISAVNEALFTTEGSQAVFLIMVSGFLIFGALFFIVKVMSGAVQSRVESAVNKALGVNAVVSILIGVLVTIMVQSSSITTSLLVPLAGAGRLRLERAFPVTLGANIGTTVTGFLAAMAVTGVNATAGLQIALVHLFFNLSGTLMIYPIPAVRNIPLRISRRITRLAVRSRRLTLVWVGLLFYGLPALAVFFSRML
;
A
#
# COMPACT_ATOMS: atom_id res chain seq x y z
N LEU A 1 15.88 2.38 5.21
CA LEU A 1 17.31 2.09 5.48
C LEU A 1 17.62 2.00 6.98
N VAL A 2 17.01 2.84 7.86
CA VAL A 2 17.25 2.79 9.32
C VAL A 2 16.39 1.73 10.00
N LEU A 3 15.10 1.65 9.66
CA LEU A 3 14.16 0.70 10.29
C LEU A 3 14.45 -0.75 9.92
N LEU A 4 14.94 -1.03 8.71
CA LEU A 4 15.23 -2.40 8.30
C LEU A 4 16.34 -3.04 9.13
N PRO A 5 17.53 -2.42 9.31
CA PRO A 5 18.54 -2.96 10.22
C PRO A 5 18.03 -3.08 11.67
N LEU A 6 17.32 -2.07 12.17
CA LEU A 6 16.74 -2.12 13.51
C LEU A 6 15.81 -3.33 13.68
N GLU A 7 14.94 -3.59 12.71
CA GLU A 7 14.04 -4.74 12.72
C GLU A 7 14.80 -6.06 12.65
N MET A 8 15.82 -6.15 11.79
CA MET A 8 16.66 -7.35 11.67
C MET A 8 17.37 -7.71 12.97
N PHE A 9 17.75 -6.71 13.77
CA PHE A 9 18.43 -6.95 15.07
C PHE A 9 17.46 -7.11 16.24
N THR A 10 16.31 -6.46 16.24
CA THR A 10 15.40 -6.42 17.39
C THR A 10 14.13 -7.25 17.20
N GLY A 11 13.67 -7.49 15.98
CA GLY A 11 12.37 -8.11 15.70
C GLY A 11 11.19 -7.37 16.31
N PHE A 12 11.37 -6.07 16.62
CA PHE A 12 10.40 -5.27 17.38
C PHE A 12 9.03 -5.20 16.68
N LEU A 13 9.02 -4.91 15.38
CA LEU A 13 7.77 -4.81 14.63
C LEU A 13 7.09 -6.17 14.48
N GLN A 14 7.89 -7.23 14.28
CA GLN A 14 7.39 -8.59 14.19
C GLN A 14 6.78 -9.04 15.52
N SER A 15 7.45 -8.79 16.64
CA SER A 15 6.96 -9.10 17.99
C SER A 15 5.68 -8.31 18.31
N THR A 16 5.67 -7.02 18.00
CA THR A 16 4.50 -6.16 18.20
C THR A 16 3.32 -6.62 17.34
N ALA A 17 3.55 -6.92 16.06
CA ALA A 17 2.54 -7.45 15.17
C ALA A 17 2.01 -8.82 15.64
N GLY A 18 2.89 -9.69 16.12
CA GLY A 18 2.53 -10.97 16.72
C GLY A 18 1.63 -10.82 17.94
N TRP A 19 1.97 -9.88 18.84
CA TRP A 19 1.13 -9.56 20.00
C TRP A 19 -0.26 -9.05 19.57
N PHE A 20 -0.32 -8.10 18.63
CA PHE A 20 -1.60 -7.62 18.09
C PHE A 20 -2.40 -8.71 17.39
N THR A 21 -1.74 -9.57 16.63
CA THR A 21 -2.40 -10.71 15.97
C THR A 21 -2.97 -11.68 17.01
N GLY A 22 -2.20 -11.97 18.08
CA GLY A 22 -2.65 -12.79 19.21
C GLY A 22 -3.82 -12.13 19.97
N PHE A 23 -3.76 -10.82 20.20
CA PHE A 23 -4.85 -10.07 20.82
C PHE A 23 -6.12 -10.09 19.96
N LEU A 24 -6.02 -9.88 18.65
CA LEU A 24 -7.15 -9.97 17.72
C LEU A 24 -7.71 -11.40 17.63
N GLY A 25 -6.87 -12.43 17.76
CA GLY A 25 -7.27 -13.83 17.77
C GLY A 25 -7.70 -14.37 19.14
N GLY A 26 -7.29 -13.72 20.25
CA GLY A 26 -7.35 -14.26 21.61
C GLY A 26 -8.29 -13.54 22.57
N ILE A 27 -9.10 -12.58 22.12
CA ILE A 27 -10.11 -11.97 23.00
C ILE A 27 -11.19 -13.02 23.28
N GLY A 28 -10.98 -13.80 24.35
CA GLY A 28 -12.02 -14.58 25.01
C GLY A 28 -12.52 -15.81 24.27
N GLY A 29 -11.65 -16.58 23.59
CA GLY A 29 -12.07 -17.83 22.92
C GLY A 29 -13.00 -17.63 21.73
N VAL A 30 -13.24 -16.38 21.34
CA VAL A 30 -13.96 -16.03 20.13
C VAL A 30 -12.96 -16.05 18.98
N VAL A 31 -13.10 -17.02 18.09
CA VAL A 31 -12.43 -16.98 16.79
C VAL A 31 -12.76 -15.63 16.15
N TYR A 32 -11.75 -14.76 15.99
CA TYR A 32 -11.94 -13.46 15.34
C TYR A 32 -12.56 -13.69 13.95
N ARG A 33 -13.84 -13.37 13.83
CA ARG A 33 -14.53 -13.38 12.55
C ARG A 33 -14.45 -11.98 11.98
N SER A 34 -13.54 -11.78 11.03
CA SER A 34 -13.47 -10.53 10.29
C SER A 34 -14.83 -10.16 9.73
N PRO A 35 -15.38 -8.95 10.02
CA PRO A 35 -16.67 -8.52 9.45
C PRO A 35 -16.62 -8.51 7.91
N LEU A 36 -15.45 -8.21 7.33
CA LEU A 36 -15.21 -8.28 5.89
C LEU A 36 -15.35 -9.71 5.36
N ARG A 37 -14.83 -10.70 6.11
CA ARG A 37 -14.99 -12.12 5.79
C ARG A 37 -16.45 -12.56 5.78
N THR A 38 -17.24 -12.08 6.74
CA THR A 38 -18.67 -12.38 6.81
C THR A 38 -19.41 -11.82 5.61
N LEU A 39 -19.14 -10.56 5.24
CA LEU A 39 -19.71 -9.92 4.05
C LEU A 39 -19.32 -10.65 2.76
N LEU A 40 -18.05 -11.02 2.60
CA LEU A 40 -17.59 -11.81 1.45
C LEU A 40 -18.27 -13.18 1.40
N GLY A 41 -18.49 -13.83 2.56
CA GLY A 41 -19.20 -15.10 2.64
C GLY A 41 -20.60 -15.03 2.05
N TYR A 42 -21.35 -13.98 2.34
CA TYR A 42 -22.67 -13.76 1.73
C TYR A 42 -22.61 -13.58 0.21
N GLY A 43 -21.59 -12.90 -0.30
CA GLY A 43 -21.39 -12.71 -1.73
C GLY A 43 -20.92 -13.97 -2.46
N LEU A 44 -20.17 -14.84 -1.80
CA LEU A 44 -19.62 -16.07 -2.37
C LEU A 44 -20.57 -17.27 -2.25
N ALA A 45 -21.48 -17.27 -1.27
CA ALA A 45 -22.42 -18.37 -1.04
C ALA A 45 -23.24 -18.78 -2.29
N PRO A 46 -23.82 -17.85 -3.09
CA PRO A 46 -24.50 -18.24 -4.31
C PRO A 46 -23.57 -18.84 -5.36
N ILE A 47 -22.30 -18.42 -5.43
CA ILE A 47 -21.33 -18.96 -6.39
C ILE A 47 -20.96 -20.40 -6.03
N SER A 48 -20.72 -20.67 -4.74
CA SER A 48 -20.46 -22.04 -4.27
C SER A 48 -21.66 -22.96 -4.46
N ALA A 49 -22.88 -22.50 -4.17
CA ALA A 49 -24.10 -23.27 -4.41
C ALA A 49 -24.28 -23.64 -5.90
N VAL A 50 -24.04 -22.70 -6.81
CA VAL A 50 -24.09 -22.97 -8.26
C VAL A 50 -22.98 -23.95 -8.67
N ASN A 51 -21.77 -23.81 -8.12
CA ASN A 51 -20.66 -24.73 -8.39
C ASN A 51 -21.00 -26.18 -8.00
N GLU A 52 -21.51 -26.40 -6.80
CA GLU A 52 -21.89 -27.70 -6.29
C GLU A 52 -23.08 -28.31 -7.06
N ALA A 53 -24.02 -27.48 -7.50
CA ALA A 53 -25.18 -27.93 -8.27
C ALA A 53 -24.82 -28.34 -9.72
N LEU A 54 -23.86 -27.67 -10.34
CA LEU A 54 -23.51 -27.89 -11.76
C LEU A 54 -22.39 -28.92 -11.96
N PHE A 55 -21.49 -29.05 -10.98
CA PHE A 55 -20.29 -29.87 -11.13
C PHE A 55 -20.17 -30.88 -9.99
N THR A 56 -19.98 -32.16 -10.37
CA THR A 56 -19.90 -33.27 -9.42
C THR A 56 -18.47 -33.72 -9.12
N THR A 57 -17.48 -33.35 -9.96
CA THR A 57 -16.08 -33.69 -9.76
C THR A 57 -15.27 -32.53 -9.24
N GLU A 58 -14.34 -32.78 -8.30
CA GLU A 58 -13.48 -31.75 -7.72
C GLU A 58 -12.71 -30.96 -8.78
N GLY A 59 -12.25 -31.63 -9.85
CA GLY A 59 -11.53 -30.99 -10.94
C GLY A 59 -12.38 -29.97 -11.70
N SER A 60 -13.64 -30.32 -12.03
CA SER A 60 -14.57 -29.40 -12.73
C SER A 60 -14.99 -28.24 -11.83
N GLN A 61 -15.19 -28.49 -10.54
CA GLN A 61 -15.48 -27.46 -9.54
C GLN A 61 -14.33 -26.47 -9.42
N ALA A 62 -13.10 -26.95 -9.36
CA ALA A 62 -11.92 -26.10 -9.29
C ALA A 62 -11.76 -25.21 -10.53
N VAL A 63 -11.94 -25.79 -11.72
CA VAL A 63 -11.87 -25.03 -12.98
C VAL A 63 -12.94 -23.94 -13.03
N PHE A 64 -14.19 -24.24 -12.66
CA PHE A 64 -15.26 -23.26 -12.60
C PHE A 64 -14.92 -22.11 -11.63
N LEU A 65 -14.44 -22.41 -10.42
CA LEU A 65 -14.06 -21.39 -9.44
C LEU A 65 -12.90 -20.54 -9.91
N ILE A 66 -11.92 -21.11 -10.60
CA ILE A 66 -10.79 -20.35 -11.19
C ILE A 66 -11.30 -19.39 -12.25
N MET A 67 -12.19 -19.84 -13.15
CA MET A 67 -12.76 -19.00 -14.19
C MET A 67 -13.60 -17.85 -13.62
N VAL A 68 -14.49 -18.16 -12.65
CA VAL A 68 -15.31 -17.16 -11.96
C VAL A 68 -14.44 -16.17 -11.20
N SER A 69 -13.43 -16.64 -10.48
CA SER A 69 -12.49 -15.79 -9.74
C SER A 69 -11.73 -14.84 -10.68
N GLY A 70 -11.25 -15.36 -11.81
CA GLY A 70 -10.61 -14.55 -12.85
C GLY A 70 -11.55 -13.48 -13.37
N PHE A 71 -12.78 -13.85 -13.74
CA PHE A 71 -13.77 -12.89 -14.21
C PHE A 71 -14.10 -11.81 -13.17
N LEU A 72 -14.27 -12.19 -11.90
CA LEU A 72 -14.53 -11.24 -10.80
C LEU A 72 -13.35 -10.29 -10.58
N ILE A 73 -12.11 -10.80 -10.61
CA ILE A 73 -10.91 -9.97 -10.47
C ILE A 73 -10.81 -8.96 -11.62
N PHE A 74 -10.91 -9.41 -12.87
CA PHE A 74 -10.84 -8.51 -14.02
C PHE A 74 -12.01 -7.53 -14.05
N GLY A 75 -13.23 -7.99 -13.71
CA GLY A 75 -14.41 -7.15 -13.60
C GLY A 75 -14.24 -6.07 -12.53
N ALA A 76 -13.75 -6.44 -11.35
CA ALA A 76 -13.48 -5.50 -10.25
C ALA A 76 -12.42 -4.48 -10.65
N LEU A 77 -11.31 -4.91 -11.26
CA LEU A 77 -10.26 -4.01 -11.75
C LEU A 77 -10.79 -3.05 -12.81
N PHE A 78 -11.56 -3.56 -13.79
CA PHE A 78 -12.18 -2.72 -14.81
C PHE A 78 -13.13 -1.69 -14.20
N PHE A 79 -13.95 -2.11 -13.23
CA PHE A 79 -14.91 -1.22 -12.56
C PHE A 79 -14.20 -0.16 -11.72
N ILE A 80 -13.16 -0.53 -10.99
CA ILE A 80 -12.31 0.41 -10.23
C ILE A 80 -11.72 1.46 -11.18
N VAL A 81 -11.09 1.03 -12.27
CA VAL A 81 -10.50 1.96 -13.26
C VAL A 81 -11.58 2.88 -13.86
N LYS A 82 -12.75 2.34 -14.22
CA LYS A 82 -13.86 3.13 -14.79
C LYS A 82 -14.41 4.16 -13.81
N VAL A 83 -14.61 3.78 -12.56
CA VAL A 83 -15.09 4.70 -11.50
C VAL A 83 -14.04 5.76 -11.20
N MET A 84 -12.76 5.38 -11.22
CA MET A 84 -11.63 6.27 -10.93
C MET A 84 -11.37 7.31 -12.04
N SER A 85 -11.66 6.99 -13.30
CA SER A 85 -11.36 7.87 -14.44
C SER A 85 -12.34 9.05 -14.63
N GLY A 86 -13.35 9.19 -13.76
CA GLY A 86 -14.40 10.22 -13.88
C GLY A 86 -14.50 11.13 -12.65
N ALA A 87 -15.68 11.15 -12.03
CA ALA A 87 -16.04 12.07 -10.94
C ALA A 87 -15.16 11.95 -9.68
N VAL A 88 -14.48 10.81 -9.46
CA VAL A 88 -13.61 10.59 -8.29
C VAL A 88 -12.32 11.39 -8.44
N GLN A 89 -11.75 11.50 -9.65
CA GLN A 89 -10.51 12.23 -9.89
C GLN A 89 -10.63 13.69 -9.50
N SER A 90 -11.72 14.37 -9.86
CA SER A 90 -11.95 15.77 -9.51
C SER A 90 -12.17 15.97 -8.00
N ARG A 91 -12.85 15.05 -7.33
CA ARG A 91 -13.05 15.09 -5.86
C ARG A 91 -11.76 14.83 -5.11
N VAL A 92 -10.97 13.86 -5.55
CA VAL A 92 -9.64 13.55 -4.99
C VAL A 92 -8.70 14.74 -5.17
N GLU A 93 -8.67 15.34 -6.36
CA GLU A 93 -7.89 16.54 -6.63
C GLU A 93 -8.31 17.72 -5.73
N SER A 94 -9.62 17.92 -5.55
CA SER A 94 -10.15 18.94 -4.63
C SER A 94 -9.76 18.66 -3.17
N ALA A 95 -9.85 17.39 -2.70
CA ALA A 95 -9.46 17.00 -1.35
C ALA A 95 -7.95 17.21 -1.12
N VAL A 96 -7.13 16.80 -2.08
CA VAL A 96 -5.67 17.03 -2.03
C VAL A 96 -5.37 18.53 -2.02
N ASN A 97 -6.00 19.32 -2.87
CA ASN A 97 -5.81 20.78 -2.91
C ASN A 97 -6.18 21.44 -1.57
N LYS A 98 -7.26 21.03 -0.92
CA LYS A 98 -7.64 21.51 0.42
C LYS A 98 -6.62 21.09 1.48
N ALA A 99 -6.09 19.87 1.40
CA ALA A 99 -5.05 19.37 2.30
C ALA A 99 -3.77 20.17 2.25
N LEU A 100 -3.41 20.68 1.07
CA LEU A 100 -2.16 21.38 0.84
C LEU A 100 -2.04 22.73 1.55
N GLY A 101 -3.15 23.27 2.04
CA GLY A 101 -3.20 24.53 2.83
C GLY A 101 -3.17 24.33 4.35
N VAL A 102 -3.29 23.09 4.84
CA VAL A 102 -3.46 22.74 6.26
C VAL A 102 -2.12 22.24 6.85
N ASN A 103 -2.17 21.79 8.11
CA ASN A 103 -1.00 21.22 8.77
C ASN A 103 -0.62 19.84 8.19
N ALA A 104 0.58 19.39 8.51
CA ALA A 104 1.15 18.16 7.99
C ALA A 104 0.37 16.89 8.37
N VAL A 105 -0.19 16.85 9.58
CA VAL A 105 -0.96 15.69 10.07
C VAL A 105 -2.21 15.52 9.20
N VAL A 106 -2.92 16.61 8.91
CA VAL A 106 -4.08 16.59 8.01
C VAL A 106 -3.67 16.16 6.60
N SER A 107 -2.52 16.61 6.10
CA SER A 107 -2.01 16.19 4.79
C SER A 107 -1.69 14.69 4.75
N ILE A 108 -1.11 14.12 5.83
CA ILE A 108 -0.89 12.67 5.97
C ILE A 108 -2.22 11.94 5.97
N LEU A 109 -3.18 12.36 6.81
CA LEU A 109 -4.49 11.72 6.92
C LEU A 109 -5.25 11.75 5.58
N ILE A 110 -5.20 12.85 4.85
CA ILE A 110 -5.80 12.93 3.52
C ILE A 110 -5.10 12.00 2.54
N GLY A 111 -3.77 11.91 2.58
CA GLY A 111 -3.03 10.92 1.79
C GLY A 111 -3.47 9.48 2.08
N VAL A 112 -3.66 9.14 3.37
CA VAL A 112 -4.20 7.83 3.81
C VAL A 112 -5.59 7.61 3.23
N LEU A 113 -6.53 8.53 3.51
CA LEU A 113 -7.93 8.39 3.10
C LEU A 113 -8.09 8.29 1.59
N VAL A 114 -7.42 9.18 0.85
CA VAL A 114 -7.44 9.15 -0.61
C VAL A 114 -6.92 7.82 -1.13
N THR A 115 -5.81 7.32 -0.59
CA THR A 115 -5.23 6.04 -1.05
C THR A 115 -6.12 4.85 -0.72
N ILE A 116 -6.77 4.84 0.46
CA ILE A 116 -7.75 3.80 0.81
C ILE A 116 -8.93 3.82 -0.17
N MET A 117 -9.46 5.00 -0.49
CA MET A 117 -10.58 5.14 -1.43
C MET A 117 -10.21 4.73 -2.84
N VAL A 118 -9.02 5.13 -3.29
CA VAL A 118 -8.50 4.88 -4.65
C VAL A 118 -7.87 3.49 -4.77
N GLN A 119 -7.47 2.89 -3.64
CA GLN A 119 -6.71 1.63 -3.53
C GLN A 119 -5.38 1.65 -4.32
N SER A 120 -4.84 2.85 -4.54
CA SER A 120 -3.59 3.03 -5.29
C SER A 120 -2.85 4.28 -4.82
N SER A 121 -1.70 4.08 -4.18
CA SER A 121 -0.80 5.17 -3.81
C SER A 121 -0.15 5.83 -5.03
N SER A 122 0.05 5.06 -6.11
CA SER A 122 0.58 5.60 -7.36
C SER A 122 -0.36 6.62 -8.00
N ILE A 123 -1.67 6.36 -7.99
CA ILE A 123 -2.67 7.33 -8.46
C ILE A 123 -2.66 8.55 -7.54
N THR A 124 -2.71 8.35 -6.21
CA THR A 124 -2.68 9.45 -5.23
C THR A 124 -1.45 10.36 -5.43
N THR A 125 -0.27 9.77 -5.60
CA THR A 125 0.97 10.54 -5.79
C THR A 125 1.07 11.16 -7.19
N SER A 126 0.56 10.50 -8.23
CA SER A 126 0.53 11.05 -9.59
C SER A 126 -0.32 12.32 -9.72
N LEU A 127 -1.37 12.46 -8.88
CA LEU A 127 -2.16 13.70 -8.82
C LEU A 127 -1.36 14.90 -8.30
N LEU A 128 -0.29 14.66 -7.53
CA LEU A 128 0.59 15.73 -7.04
C LEU A 128 1.50 16.29 -8.14
N VAL A 129 1.80 15.49 -9.18
CA VAL A 129 2.74 15.87 -10.25
C VAL A 129 2.28 17.08 -11.07
N PRO A 130 1.05 17.14 -11.61
CA PRO A 130 0.59 18.32 -12.33
C PRO A 130 0.48 19.56 -11.43
N LEU A 131 0.14 19.40 -10.15
CA LEU A 131 0.09 20.50 -9.19
C LEU A 131 1.48 21.08 -8.90
N ALA A 132 2.48 20.20 -8.78
CA ALA A 132 3.88 20.58 -8.63
C ALA A 132 4.41 21.23 -9.92
N GLY A 133 4.07 20.69 -11.08
CA GLY A 133 4.47 21.21 -12.39
C GLY A 133 3.87 22.60 -12.68
N ALA A 134 2.66 22.88 -12.21
CA ALA A 134 2.02 24.18 -12.29
C ALA A 134 2.54 25.19 -11.23
N GLY A 135 3.53 24.81 -10.42
CA GLY A 135 4.07 25.65 -9.35
C GLY A 135 3.13 25.88 -8.16
N ARG A 136 1.97 25.21 -8.15
CA ARG A 136 0.96 25.34 -7.08
C ARG A 136 1.31 24.53 -5.84
N LEU A 137 2.16 23.52 -5.99
CA LEU A 137 2.52 22.59 -4.92
C LEU A 137 4.04 22.57 -4.71
N ARG A 138 4.46 22.96 -3.50
CA ARG A 138 5.86 22.80 -3.08
C ARG A 138 6.11 21.35 -2.63
N LEU A 139 7.33 20.86 -2.86
CA LEU A 139 7.75 19.51 -2.50
C LEU A 139 7.54 19.20 -1.01
N GLU A 140 7.74 20.19 -0.13
CA GLU A 140 7.55 20.08 1.32
C GLU A 140 6.09 19.82 1.70
N ARG A 141 5.14 20.30 0.91
CA ARG A 141 3.71 20.06 1.11
C ARG A 141 3.23 18.76 0.46
N ALA A 142 3.86 18.35 -0.63
CA ALA A 142 3.61 17.05 -1.26
C ALA A 142 4.07 15.88 -0.38
N PHE A 143 5.18 16.05 0.32
CA PHE A 143 5.83 14.98 1.08
C PHE A 143 4.92 14.32 2.14
N PRO A 144 4.22 15.06 3.03
CA PRO A 144 3.30 14.43 3.98
C PRO A 144 2.15 13.66 3.31
N VAL A 145 1.62 14.15 2.19
CA VAL A 145 0.60 13.41 1.42
C VAL A 145 1.16 12.09 0.89
N THR A 146 2.41 12.09 0.42
CA THR A 146 3.10 10.87 -0.05
C THR A 146 3.31 9.87 1.08
N LEU A 147 3.70 10.32 2.28
CA LEU A 147 3.80 9.46 3.47
C LEU A 147 2.44 8.85 3.83
N GLY A 148 1.39 9.67 3.80
CA GLY A 148 0.02 9.20 4.01
C GLY A 148 -0.42 8.17 2.96
N ALA A 149 -0.07 8.37 1.70
CA ALA A 149 -0.36 7.42 0.63
C ALA A 149 0.31 6.06 0.86
N ASN A 150 1.54 6.03 1.38
CA ASN A 150 2.21 4.78 1.74
C ASN A 150 1.49 4.05 2.88
N ILE A 151 1.10 4.79 3.93
CA ILE A 151 0.31 4.22 5.04
C ILE A 151 -1.03 3.69 4.50
N GLY A 152 -1.73 4.44 3.66
CA GLY A 152 -3.00 4.05 3.06
C GLY A 152 -2.92 2.73 2.30
N THR A 153 -1.83 2.50 1.56
CA THR A 153 -1.58 1.21 0.87
C THR A 153 -1.45 0.06 1.87
N THR A 154 -0.78 0.26 2.99
CA THR A 154 -0.65 -0.79 4.01
C THR A 154 -1.94 -1.05 4.76
N VAL A 155 -2.78 -0.03 4.95
CA VAL A 155 -4.13 -0.20 5.50
C VAL A 155 -4.99 -1.04 4.54
N THR A 156 -4.94 -0.79 3.23
CA THR A 156 -5.68 -1.63 2.25
C THR A 156 -5.17 -3.07 2.23
N GLY A 157 -3.85 -3.27 2.34
CA GLY A 157 -3.24 -4.59 2.48
C GLY A 157 -3.68 -5.32 3.76
N PHE A 158 -3.75 -4.60 4.88
CA PHE A 158 -4.26 -5.13 6.14
C PHE A 158 -5.74 -5.53 6.03
N LEU A 159 -6.59 -4.69 5.44
CA LEU A 159 -8.00 -5.02 5.20
C LEU A 159 -8.15 -6.27 4.31
N ALA A 160 -7.32 -6.39 3.27
CA ALA A 160 -7.30 -7.58 2.43
C ALA A 160 -6.85 -8.82 3.21
N ALA A 161 -5.83 -8.72 4.06
CA ALA A 161 -5.37 -9.82 4.90
C ALA A 161 -6.44 -10.31 5.90
N MET A 162 -7.29 -9.40 6.39
CA MET A 162 -8.43 -9.75 7.24
C MET A 162 -9.50 -10.60 6.52
N ALA A 163 -9.54 -10.56 5.19
CA ALA A 163 -10.47 -11.35 4.38
C ALA A 163 -9.92 -12.75 4.06
N VAL A 164 -8.61 -12.98 4.21
CA VAL A 164 -7.97 -14.28 3.93
C VAL A 164 -8.45 -15.33 4.91
N THR A 165 -8.67 -16.55 4.39
CA THR A 165 -9.11 -17.71 5.14
C THR A 165 -8.09 -18.86 5.01
N GLY A 166 -8.16 -19.84 5.93
CA GLY A 166 -7.31 -21.02 5.89
C GLY A 166 -6.11 -20.96 6.82
N VAL A 167 -5.22 -21.92 6.68
CA VAL A 167 -4.10 -22.17 7.60
C VAL A 167 -3.15 -20.97 7.70
N ASN A 168 -2.97 -20.23 6.61
CA ASN A 168 -2.03 -19.11 6.53
C ASN A 168 -2.67 -17.75 6.86
N ALA A 169 -3.95 -17.69 7.26
CA ALA A 169 -4.65 -16.43 7.52
C ALA A 169 -3.96 -15.59 8.61
N THR A 170 -3.54 -16.25 9.70
CA THR A 170 -2.83 -15.58 10.81
C THR A 170 -1.47 -15.02 10.39
N ALA A 171 -0.71 -15.81 9.62
CA ALA A 171 0.59 -15.36 9.09
C ALA A 171 0.43 -14.18 8.12
N GLY A 172 -0.58 -14.23 7.24
CA GLY A 172 -0.90 -13.13 6.32
C GLY A 172 -1.28 -11.85 7.06
N LEU A 173 -2.09 -11.96 8.12
CA LEU A 173 -2.47 -10.84 8.97
C LEU A 173 -1.25 -10.25 9.70
N GLN A 174 -0.38 -11.10 10.23
CA GLN A 174 0.85 -10.66 10.90
C GLN A 174 1.77 -9.89 9.96
N ILE A 175 2.00 -10.39 8.75
CA ILE A 175 2.82 -9.71 7.73
C ILE A 175 2.22 -8.35 7.36
N ALA A 176 0.90 -8.28 7.18
CA ALA A 176 0.23 -7.02 6.87
C ALA A 176 0.35 -6.00 8.01
N LEU A 177 0.27 -6.44 9.27
CA LEU A 177 0.50 -5.60 10.45
C LEU A 177 1.95 -5.12 10.54
N VAL A 178 2.94 -5.99 10.30
CA VAL A 178 4.36 -5.60 10.24
C VAL A 178 4.56 -4.50 9.21
N HIS A 179 3.98 -4.65 8.01
CA HIS A 179 4.08 -3.64 6.95
C HIS A 179 3.42 -2.32 7.35
N LEU A 180 2.24 -2.36 7.97
CA LEU A 180 1.55 -1.17 8.48
C LEU A 180 2.40 -0.46 9.55
N PHE A 181 2.90 -1.20 10.55
CA PHE A 181 3.72 -0.65 11.61
C PHE A 181 5.04 -0.10 11.10
N PHE A 182 5.64 -0.73 10.09
CA PHE A 182 6.84 -0.22 9.43
C PHE A 182 6.61 1.18 8.83
N ASN A 183 5.51 1.37 8.10
CA ASN A 183 5.18 2.67 7.51
C ASN A 183 4.79 3.72 8.56
N LEU A 184 4.04 3.32 9.60
CA LEU A 184 3.71 4.21 10.73
C LEU A 184 4.96 4.66 11.47
N SER A 185 5.81 3.71 11.87
CA SER A 185 7.07 3.98 12.59
C SER A 185 8.00 4.83 11.73
N GLY A 186 8.14 4.51 10.44
CA GLY A 186 8.92 5.31 9.50
C GLY A 186 8.43 6.75 9.39
N THR A 187 7.12 6.94 9.32
CA THR A 187 6.53 8.28 9.28
C THR A 187 6.77 9.04 10.57
N LEU A 188 6.57 8.38 11.74
CA LEU A 188 6.78 8.99 13.05
C LEU A 188 8.25 9.34 13.32
N MET A 189 9.19 8.55 12.79
CA MET A 189 10.63 8.82 12.94
C MET A 189 11.12 9.89 11.96
N ILE A 190 10.64 9.86 10.71
CA ILE A 190 11.16 10.75 9.65
C ILE A 190 10.51 12.14 9.74
N TYR A 191 9.19 12.19 9.88
CA TYR A 191 8.48 13.43 9.65
C TYR A 191 8.66 14.47 10.75
N PRO A 192 8.60 14.15 12.07
CA PRO A 192 8.74 15.14 13.16
C PRO A 192 10.13 15.78 13.22
N ILE A 193 11.17 15.05 12.77
CA ILE A 193 12.56 15.51 12.88
C ILE A 193 12.97 16.25 11.60
N PRO A 194 13.11 17.60 11.62
CA PRO A 194 13.44 18.37 10.42
C PRO A 194 14.73 17.94 9.73
N ALA A 195 15.74 17.55 10.50
CA ALA A 195 17.02 17.07 9.97
C ALA A 195 16.82 15.82 9.10
N VAL A 196 15.99 14.88 9.56
CA VAL A 196 15.72 13.60 8.88
C VAL A 196 14.79 13.80 7.68
N ARG A 197 13.66 14.49 7.86
CA ARG A 197 12.71 14.72 6.75
C ARG A 197 13.29 15.53 5.60
N ASN A 198 14.28 16.39 5.86
CA ASN A 198 14.94 17.18 4.82
C ASN A 198 15.92 16.35 3.97
N ILE A 199 16.29 15.14 4.39
CA ILE A 199 17.18 14.26 3.60
C ILE A 199 16.50 13.85 2.29
N PRO A 200 15.34 13.18 2.26
CA PRO A 200 14.67 12.80 1.02
C PRO A 200 14.30 14.03 0.16
N LEU A 201 13.92 15.15 0.78
CA LEU A 201 13.61 16.39 0.07
C LEU A 201 14.85 16.97 -0.64
N ARG A 202 16.01 16.96 0.01
CA ARG A 202 17.28 17.39 -0.59
C ARG A 202 17.72 16.48 -1.74
N ILE A 203 17.59 15.17 -1.57
CA ILE A 203 17.88 14.18 -2.60
C ILE A 203 16.98 14.42 -3.82
N SER A 204 15.68 14.53 -3.61
CA SER A 204 14.71 14.80 -4.68
C SER A 204 15.03 16.08 -5.45
N ARG A 205 15.37 17.17 -4.75
CA ARG A 205 15.79 18.43 -5.41
C ARG A 205 17.10 18.29 -6.21
N ARG A 206 18.04 17.46 -5.74
CA ARG A 206 19.29 17.19 -6.49
C ARG A 206 19.01 16.41 -7.76
N ILE A 207 18.17 15.36 -7.68
CA ILE A 207 17.76 14.57 -8.83
C ILE A 207 16.99 15.43 -9.83
N THR A 208 16.06 16.29 -9.36
CA THR A 208 15.33 17.21 -10.23
C THR A 208 16.27 18.17 -10.98
N ARG A 209 17.27 18.74 -10.30
CA ARG A 209 18.28 19.59 -10.96
C ARG A 209 19.09 18.83 -12.03
N LEU A 210 19.43 17.57 -11.76
CA LEU A 210 20.09 16.70 -12.73
C LEU A 210 19.16 16.41 -13.91
N ALA A 211 17.88 16.14 -13.66
CA ALA A 211 16.88 15.84 -14.67
C ALA A 211 16.65 17.01 -15.64
N VAL A 212 16.64 18.23 -15.12
CA VAL A 212 16.53 19.44 -15.95
C VAL A 212 17.78 19.64 -16.80
N ARG A 213 18.97 19.28 -16.30
CA ARG A 213 20.25 19.43 -17.02
C ARG A 213 20.46 18.33 -18.08
N SER A 214 20.08 17.09 -17.80
CA SER A 214 20.25 15.97 -18.73
C SER A 214 19.26 14.83 -18.45
N ARG A 215 18.32 14.62 -19.37
CA ARG A 215 17.37 13.49 -19.32
C ARG A 215 18.10 12.13 -19.33
N ARG A 216 19.16 12.00 -20.14
CA ARG A 216 19.91 10.73 -20.27
C ARG A 216 20.60 10.36 -18.96
N LEU A 217 21.29 11.29 -18.32
CA LEU A 217 21.93 11.07 -17.02
C LEU A 217 20.90 10.70 -15.93
N THR A 218 19.74 11.32 -15.95
CA THR A 218 18.67 10.99 -14.98
C THR A 218 18.15 9.59 -15.18
N LEU A 219 17.90 9.16 -16.43
CA LEU A 219 17.46 7.79 -16.72
C LEU A 219 18.50 6.75 -16.28
N VAL A 220 19.78 7.00 -16.55
CA VAL A 220 20.87 6.13 -16.10
C VAL A 220 20.92 6.08 -14.58
N TRP A 221 20.81 7.22 -13.90
CA TRP A 221 20.82 7.27 -12.43
C TRP A 221 19.65 6.54 -11.80
N VAL A 222 18.44 6.75 -12.31
CA VAL A 222 17.23 6.05 -11.87
C VAL A 222 17.35 4.56 -12.14
N GLY A 223 17.82 4.16 -13.32
CA GLY A 223 18.06 2.77 -13.67
C GLY A 223 19.08 2.10 -12.74
N LEU A 224 20.20 2.75 -12.46
CA LEU A 224 21.20 2.24 -11.51
C LEU A 224 20.66 2.13 -10.09
N LEU A 225 19.88 3.10 -9.62
CA LEU A 225 19.32 3.09 -8.27
C LEU A 225 18.27 2.00 -8.08
N PHE A 226 17.35 1.83 -9.03
CA PHE A 226 16.19 0.94 -8.90
C PHE A 226 16.46 -0.49 -9.39
N TYR A 227 17.41 -0.69 -10.30
CA TYR A 227 17.75 -2.00 -10.85
C TYR A 227 19.18 -2.43 -10.54
N GLY A 228 20.15 -1.53 -10.67
CA GLY A 228 21.55 -1.85 -10.46
C GLY A 228 21.85 -2.18 -9.01
N LEU A 229 21.43 -1.35 -8.07
CA LEU A 229 21.69 -1.54 -6.65
C LEU A 229 21.00 -2.78 -6.07
N PRO A 230 19.71 -3.08 -6.37
CA PRO A 230 19.10 -4.35 -5.97
C PRO A 230 19.77 -5.57 -6.62
N ALA A 231 20.15 -5.50 -7.90
CA ALA A 231 20.83 -6.59 -8.58
C ALA A 231 22.20 -6.90 -7.94
N LEU A 232 22.96 -5.86 -7.58
CA LEU A 232 24.21 -6.03 -6.83
C LEU A 232 23.96 -6.64 -5.45
N ALA A 233 22.94 -6.18 -4.73
CA ALA A 233 22.60 -6.74 -3.41
C ALA A 233 22.26 -8.23 -3.50
N VAL A 234 21.46 -8.64 -4.49
CA VAL A 234 21.13 -10.07 -4.73
C VAL A 234 22.38 -10.85 -5.16
N PHE A 235 23.23 -10.27 -6.00
CA PHE A 235 24.48 -10.92 -6.43
C PHE A 235 25.38 -11.20 -5.22
N PHE A 236 25.64 -10.22 -4.36
CA PHE A 236 26.47 -10.40 -3.17
C PHE A 236 25.83 -11.33 -2.14
N SER A 237 24.49 -11.33 -1.97
CA SER A 237 23.80 -12.25 -1.05
C SER A 237 23.89 -13.73 -1.47
N ARG A 238 24.18 -14.00 -2.74
CA ARG A 238 24.41 -15.38 -3.25
C ARG A 238 25.87 -15.83 -3.13
N MET A 239 26.79 -14.91 -2.86
CA MET A 239 28.21 -15.22 -2.69
C MET A 239 28.60 -15.40 -1.21
N LEU A 240 27.74 -15.00 -0.28
CA LEU A 240 27.84 -15.23 1.17
C LEU A 240 27.00 -16.43 1.59
#